data_7f45840ba89dfe81390748979821e91e
#
_entry.id   7f45840ba89dfe81390748979821e91e
#
_cell.length_a   1.000
_cell.length_b   1.000
_cell.length_c   1.000
_cell.angle_alpha   90.00
_cell.angle_beta   90.00
_cell.angle_gamma   90.00
#
_symmetry.space_group_name_H-M   'P 1'
#
loop_
_entity.id
_entity.type
_entity.pdbx_description
1 polymer ?
#
loop_
_entity_poly.entity_id
_entity_poly.type
_entity_poly.pdbx_seq_one_letter_code
_entity_poly.pdbx_strand_id
1 'polypeptide(L)'
;VGESGSGKSVTLLSIMGLVPPPGRIVNGDILFQGESLRIKSAAEMRKMRGKEIAMIFQDPLTTLNPAFTVGEQIHESLRIHNVVTASNDGARRFWSRRRKDAEQERVIQVMEDVGIPSPAERSKVYPHQFSGGMQQRVIIAIALSCEPRLLLADEPTTALDVTIQAQIMDLLAKINRERGTSIVLVTHNLGLVAEFCENIIVMYAGWVMERGSIDEVITDPKHPYTEGLLRCLPRISEKREKIHPIPGLVPDLASLPPGCPFSPRCERVMPECREDNPITYTELDGGRLVRCLLY
;
A
#
# COMPACT_ATOMS: atom_id res chain seq x y z
N VAL A 1 5.45 7.48 -1.76
CA VAL A 1 6.87 7.20 -1.41
C VAL A 1 7.38 8.20 -0.37
N GLY A 2 8.54 7.93 0.25
CA GLY A 2 9.22 8.80 1.22
C GLY A 2 10.05 8.00 2.22
N GLU A 3 10.88 8.68 3.01
CA GLU A 3 11.69 8.07 4.07
C GLU A 3 10.82 7.45 5.18
N SER A 4 11.41 6.60 6.02
CA SER A 4 10.73 6.05 7.20
C SER A 4 10.23 7.19 8.10
N GLY A 5 9.05 7.02 8.73
CA GLY A 5 8.44 8.08 9.54
C GLY A 5 7.70 9.17 8.75
N SER A 6 7.66 9.14 7.41
CA SER A 6 6.98 10.19 6.62
C SER A 6 5.44 10.13 6.66
N GLY A 7 4.83 9.16 7.36
CA GLY A 7 3.38 9.05 7.51
C GLY A 7 2.66 8.12 6.53
N LYS A 8 3.40 7.39 5.68
CA LYS A 8 2.84 6.51 4.62
C LYS A 8 1.88 5.45 5.18
N SER A 9 2.35 4.61 6.09
CA SER A 9 1.54 3.54 6.70
C SER A 9 0.35 4.09 7.49
N VAL A 10 0.55 5.21 8.21
CA VAL A 10 -0.55 5.88 8.93
C VAL A 10 -1.62 6.39 7.98
N THR A 11 -1.25 6.83 6.77
CA THR A 11 -2.22 7.20 5.74
C THR A 11 -3.08 6.01 5.33
N LEU A 12 -2.48 4.83 5.09
CA LEU A 12 -3.22 3.61 4.77
C LEU A 12 -4.12 3.17 5.94
N LEU A 13 -3.61 3.20 7.17
CA LEU A 13 -4.40 2.92 8.37
C LEU A 13 -5.57 3.90 8.54
N SER A 14 -5.38 5.17 8.16
CA SER A 14 -6.46 6.16 8.19
C SER A 14 -7.57 5.82 7.20
N ILE A 15 -7.24 5.40 5.98
CA ILE A 15 -8.21 4.93 4.98
C ILE A 15 -8.98 3.72 5.52
N MET A 16 -8.28 2.81 6.17
CA MET A 16 -8.89 1.62 6.79
C MET A 16 -9.67 1.94 8.08
N GLY A 17 -9.58 3.14 8.65
CA GLY A 17 -10.13 3.47 9.97
C GLY A 17 -9.52 2.59 11.08
N LEU A 18 -8.21 2.31 11.00
CA LEU A 18 -7.45 1.45 11.91
C LEU A 18 -6.32 2.21 12.63
N VAL A 19 -6.37 3.55 12.67
CA VAL A 19 -5.41 4.34 13.45
C VAL A 19 -5.51 3.94 14.92
N PRO A 20 -4.42 3.44 15.56
CA PRO A 20 -4.49 2.97 16.93
C PRO A 20 -4.64 4.13 17.91
N PRO A 21 -5.42 3.97 19.01
CA PRO A 21 -5.48 4.94 20.08
C PRO A 21 -4.08 5.20 20.69
N PRO A 22 -3.78 6.46 21.10
CA PRO A 22 -4.64 7.65 21.19
C PRO A 22 -4.79 8.43 19.87
N GLY A 23 -4.23 7.91 18.76
CA GLY A 23 -4.31 8.54 17.44
C GLY A 23 -5.76 8.67 16.94
N ARG A 24 -6.04 9.77 16.26
CA ARG A 24 -7.34 10.03 15.64
C ARG A 24 -7.20 10.96 14.43
N ILE A 25 -8.11 10.84 13.47
CA ILE A 25 -8.21 11.78 12.35
C ILE A 25 -8.91 13.05 12.85
N VAL A 26 -8.18 14.16 12.94
CA VAL A 26 -8.68 15.40 13.51
C VAL A 26 -9.40 16.28 12.48
N ASN A 27 -8.96 16.25 11.21
CA ASN A 27 -9.51 17.09 10.13
C ASN A 27 -9.39 16.38 8.76
N GLY A 28 -9.98 16.99 7.73
CA GLY A 28 -10.00 16.46 6.37
C GLY A 28 -11.07 15.40 6.16
N ASP A 29 -11.13 14.81 4.98
CA ASP A 29 -12.04 13.71 4.65
C ASP A 29 -11.32 12.64 3.82
N ILE A 30 -11.90 11.44 3.78
CA ILE A 30 -11.42 10.32 2.98
C ILE A 30 -12.61 9.83 2.15
N LEU A 31 -12.55 10.08 0.86
CA LEU A 31 -13.61 9.71 -0.06
C LEU A 31 -13.27 8.39 -0.77
N PHE A 32 -14.19 7.44 -0.69
CA PHE A 32 -14.14 6.20 -1.46
C PHE A 32 -15.43 6.08 -2.27
N GLN A 33 -15.30 6.07 -3.60
CA GLN A 33 -16.45 6.06 -4.53
C GLN A 33 -17.44 7.21 -4.28
N GLY A 34 -16.93 8.38 -3.91
CA GLY A 34 -17.75 9.57 -3.62
C GLY A 34 -18.36 9.61 -2.22
N GLU A 35 -18.20 8.54 -1.42
CA GLU A 35 -18.70 8.49 -0.05
C GLU A 35 -17.58 8.71 0.97
N SER A 36 -17.85 9.49 2.02
CA SER A 36 -16.91 9.71 3.12
C SER A 36 -16.78 8.46 4.00
N LEU A 37 -15.56 7.97 4.16
CA LEU A 37 -15.25 6.86 5.08
C LEU A 37 -15.25 7.32 6.54
N ARG A 38 -15.03 8.60 6.82
CA ARG A 38 -14.96 9.14 8.18
C ARG A 38 -16.28 9.11 8.94
N ILE A 39 -17.40 9.23 8.23
CA ILE A 39 -18.73 9.22 8.85
C ILE A 39 -19.31 7.82 9.02
N LYS A 40 -18.63 6.80 8.44
CA LYS A 40 -19.09 5.41 8.57
C LYS A 40 -18.86 4.89 9.99
N SER A 41 -19.86 4.19 10.50
CA SER A 41 -19.76 3.48 11.77
C SER A 41 -18.73 2.34 11.71
N ALA A 42 -18.27 1.89 12.88
CA ALA A 42 -17.38 0.73 12.97
C ALA A 42 -17.96 -0.54 12.32
N ALA A 43 -19.28 -0.70 12.36
CA ALA A 43 -19.98 -1.83 11.75
C ALA A 43 -19.96 -1.75 10.21
N GLU A 44 -20.15 -0.55 9.64
CA GLU A 44 -20.08 -0.32 8.20
C GLU A 44 -18.64 -0.50 7.69
N MET A 45 -17.66 0.09 8.37
CA MET A 45 -16.24 -0.12 8.04
C MET A 45 -15.84 -1.59 8.10
N ARG A 46 -16.34 -2.36 9.07
CA ARG A 46 -16.08 -3.82 9.14
C ARG A 46 -16.61 -4.57 7.93
N LYS A 47 -17.75 -4.16 7.37
CA LYS A 47 -18.32 -4.77 6.15
C LYS A 47 -17.51 -4.43 4.91
N MET A 48 -16.86 -3.26 4.88
CA MET A 48 -16.07 -2.79 3.74
C MET A 48 -14.65 -3.39 3.74
N ARG A 49 -14.03 -3.52 4.94
CA ARG A 49 -12.68 -4.09 5.08
C ARG A 49 -12.64 -5.52 4.58
N GLY A 50 -11.71 -5.83 3.71
CA GLY A 50 -11.54 -7.14 3.08
C GLY A 50 -12.46 -7.38 1.88
N LYS A 51 -13.61 -6.67 1.78
CA LYS A 51 -14.56 -6.83 0.67
C LYS A 51 -14.41 -5.73 -0.39
N GLU A 52 -14.50 -4.47 0.00
CA GLU A 52 -14.38 -3.32 -0.91
C GLU A 52 -12.97 -2.74 -0.90
N ILE A 53 -12.37 -2.69 0.28
CA ILE A 53 -11.02 -2.18 0.52
C ILE A 53 -10.25 -3.26 1.27
N ALA A 54 -9.17 -3.76 0.69
CA ALA A 54 -8.27 -4.72 1.32
C ALA A 54 -6.89 -4.10 1.58
N MET A 55 -6.14 -4.67 2.52
CA MET A 55 -4.80 -4.20 2.86
C MET A 55 -3.82 -5.36 2.97
N ILE A 56 -2.65 -5.17 2.38
CA ILE A 56 -1.46 -6.00 2.57
C ILE A 56 -0.57 -5.26 3.56
N PHE A 57 -0.31 -5.89 4.71
CA PHE A 57 0.56 -5.34 5.76
C PHE A 57 2.04 -5.66 5.48
N GLN A 58 2.92 -4.86 6.07
CA GLN A 58 4.35 -4.88 5.81
C GLN A 58 5.04 -6.22 6.15
N ASP A 59 4.61 -6.91 7.22
CA ASP A 59 5.29 -8.12 7.73
C ASP A 59 4.40 -9.38 7.58
N PRO A 60 4.78 -10.31 6.69
CA PRO A 60 4.06 -11.56 6.52
C PRO A 60 4.05 -12.45 7.77
N LEU A 61 5.13 -12.44 8.54
CA LEU A 61 5.29 -13.33 9.70
C LEU A 61 4.33 -12.97 10.83
N THR A 62 4.00 -11.70 10.97
CA THR A 62 3.05 -11.23 11.99
C THR A 62 1.60 -11.23 11.50
N THR A 63 1.40 -11.27 10.18
CA THR A 63 0.06 -11.21 9.57
C THR A 63 -0.61 -12.58 9.52
N LEU A 64 0.13 -13.64 9.18
CA LEU A 64 -0.41 -15.00 9.09
C LEU A 64 -0.45 -15.66 10.48
N ASN A 65 -1.61 -16.22 10.83
CA ASN A 65 -1.74 -16.99 12.07
C ASN A 65 -1.09 -18.39 11.91
N PRO A 66 -0.03 -18.72 12.67
CA PRO A 66 0.68 -19.99 12.52
C PRO A 66 -0.14 -21.22 12.96
N ALA A 67 -1.23 -21.04 13.70
CA ALA A 67 -2.07 -22.12 14.20
C ALA A 67 -3.12 -22.62 13.20
N PHE A 68 -3.34 -21.89 12.10
CA PHE A 68 -4.30 -22.23 11.06
C PHE A 68 -3.59 -22.49 9.74
N THR A 69 -4.17 -23.42 8.95
CA THR A 69 -3.67 -23.66 7.60
C THR A 69 -3.92 -22.45 6.69
N VAL A 70 -3.17 -22.36 5.61
CA VAL A 70 -3.33 -21.29 4.61
C VAL A 70 -4.75 -21.25 4.04
N GLY A 71 -5.31 -22.44 3.72
CA GLY A 71 -6.68 -22.54 3.21
C GLY A 71 -7.73 -22.06 4.22
N GLU A 72 -7.57 -22.36 5.51
CA GLU A 72 -8.48 -21.90 6.55
C GLU A 72 -8.50 -20.37 6.67
N GLN A 73 -7.35 -19.71 6.56
CA GLN A 73 -7.24 -18.25 6.64
C GLN A 73 -7.88 -17.56 5.42
N ILE A 74 -7.71 -18.13 4.23
CA ILE A 74 -8.43 -17.63 3.02
C ILE A 74 -9.93 -17.88 3.15
N HIS A 75 -10.34 -19.05 3.64
CA HIS A 75 -11.75 -19.42 3.91
C HIS A 75 -12.42 -18.46 4.89
N GLU A 76 -11.71 -18.03 5.94
CA GLU A 76 -12.23 -17.09 6.94
C GLU A 76 -12.69 -15.80 6.28
N SER A 77 -11.87 -15.22 5.40
CA SER A 77 -12.21 -14.01 4.64
C SER A 77 -13.47 -14.21 3.79
N LEU A 78 -13.55 -15.30 3.04
CA LEU A 78 -14.72 -15.64 2.20
C LEU A 78 -16.00 -15.79 3.01
N ARG A 79 -15.93 -16.39 4.20
CA ARG A 79 -17.08 -16.60 5.08
C ARG A 79 -17.58 -15.33 5.74
N ILE A 80 -16.67 -14.49 6.25
CA ILE A 80 -17.01 -13.22 6.89
C ILE A 80 -17.81 -12.35 5.93
N HIS A 81 -17.45 -12.35 4.65
CA HIS A 81 -18.05 -11.52 3.62
C HIS A 81 -19.16 -12.21 2.81
N ASN A 82 -19.47 -13.49 3.11
CA ASN A 82 -20.47 -14.28 2.39
C ASN A 82 -20.30 -14.24 0.86
N VAL A 83 -19.02 -14.31 0.39
CA VAL A 83 -18.68 -14.21 -1.03
C VAL A 83 -19.32 -15.35 -1.84
N VAL A 84 -19.36 -16.55 -1.26
CA VAL A 84 -20.01 -17.71 -1.84
C VAL A 84 -21.42 -17.81 -1.28
N THR A 85 -22.41 -17.27 -2.00
CA THR A 85 -23.82 -17.40 -1.64
C THR A 85 -24.37 -18.73 -2.14
N ALA A 86 -24.92 -19.53 -1.22
CA ALA A 86 -25.74 -20.68 -1.62
C ALA A 86 -27.06 -20.14 -2.20
N SER A 87 -27.45 -20.59 -3.40
CA SER A 87 -28.75 -20.27 -3.99
C SER A 87 -29.89 -20.75 -3.08
N ASN A 88 -30.96 -19.95 -3.01
CA ASN A 88 -32.07 -20.06 -2.06
C ASN A 88 -33.07 -21.22 -2.32
N ASP A 89 -32.64 -22.49 -2.31
CA ASP A 89 -33.54 -23.62 -2.47
C ASP A 89 -33.49 -24.59 -1.26
N GLY A 90 -34.61 -24.80 -0.70
CA GLY A 90 -35.06 -25.42 0.54
C GLY A 90 -34.45 -26.65 1.21
N ALA A 91 -33.25 -27.13 0.88
CA ALA A 91 -32.65 -28.38 1.45
C ALA A 91 -31.40 -28.12 2.28
N ARG A 92 -31.53 -27.66 3.52
CA ARG A 92 -30.45 -27.21 4.44
C ARG A 92 -29.18 -28.10 4.54
N ARG A 93 -29.29 -29.43 4.45
CA ARG A 93 -28.16 -30.36 4.66
C ARG A 93 -27.32 -30.61 3.40
N PHE A 94 -27.93 -30.58 2.23
CA PHE A 94 -27.27 -30.73 0.94
C PHE A 94 -26.53 -29.44 0.54
N TRP A 95 -27.06 -28.30 0.95
CA TRP A 95 -26.53 -26.95 0.74
C TRP A 95 -25.25 -26.67 1.52
N SER A 96 -25.10 -27.21 2.74
CA SER A 96 -23.87 -26.99 3.53
C SER A 96 -22.64 -27.64 2.89
N ARG A 97 -22.83 -28.74 2.18
CA ARG A 97 -21.75 -29.47 1.49
C ARG A 97 -21.38 -28.75 0.19
N ARG A 98 -22.35 -28.41 -0.64
CA ARG A 98 -22.12 -27.62 -1.88
C ARG A 98 -21.47 -26.27 -1.61
N ARG A 99 -21.87 -25.60 -0.53
CA ARG A 99 -21.22 -24.34 -0.13
C ARG A 99 -19.77 -24.55 0.27
N LYS A 100 -19.46 -25.59 1.02
CA LYS A 100 -18.08 -25.92 1.40
C LYS A 100 -17.23 -26.26 0.19
N ASP A 101 -17.77 -27.01 -0.76
CA ASP A 101 -17.09 -27.37 -1.98
C ASP A 101 -16.80 -26.13 -2.84
N ALA A 102 -17.75 -25.24 -3.01
CA ALA A 102 -17.59 -23.98 -3.72
C ALA A 102 -16.64 -22.98 -3.02
N GLU A 103 -16.66 -22.93 -1.67
CA GLU A 103 -15.69 -22.16 -0.90
C GLU A 103 -14.27 -22.74 -1.10
N GLN A 104 -14.12 -24.07 -1.10
CA GLN A 104 -12.84 -24.72 -1.33
C GLN A 104 -12.31 -24.51 -2.76
N GLU A 105 -13.19 -24.59 -3.76
CA GLU A 105 -12.84 -24.27 -5.15
C GLU A 105 -12.36 -22.82 -5.27
N ARG A 106 -13.03 -21.87 -4.59
CA ARG A 106 -12.62 -20.48 -4.58
C ARG A 106 -11.26 -20.26 -3.90
N VAL A 107 -10.98 -20.96 -2.80
CA VAL A 107 -9.67 -20.95 -2.14
C VAL A 107 -8.58 -21.41 -3.12
N ILE A 108 -8.79 -22.54 -3.79
CA ILE A 108 -7.86 -23.08 -4.78
C ILE A 108 -7.62 -22.07 -5.89
N GLN A 109 -8.69 -21.51 -6.46
CA GLN A 109 -8.63 -20.55 -7.54
C GLN A 109 -7.81 -19.30 -7.15
N VAL A 110 -8.07 -18.72 -5.97
CA VAL A 110 -7.33 -17.55 -5.49
C VAL A 110 -5.85 -17.87 -5.26
N MET A 111 -5.53 -19.07 -4.78
CA MET A 111 -4.14 -19.52 -4.64
C MET A 111 -3.45 -19.72 -6.00
N GLU A 112 -4.17 -20.19 -7.02
CA GLU A 112 -3.67 -20.28 -8.40
C GLU A 112 -3.41 -18.89 -8.98
N ASP A 113 -4.35 -17.97 -8.81
CA ASP A 113 -4.27 -16.59 -9.30
C ASP A 113 -3.00 -15.86 -8.82
N VAL A 114 -2.59 -16.15 -7.59
CA VAL A 114 -1.34 -15.59 -7.01
C VAL A 114 -0.10 -16.45 -7.29
N GLY A 115 -0.24 -17.52 -8.07
CA GLY A 115 0.87 -18.37 -8.51
C GLY A 115 1.44 -19.27 -7.41
N ILE A 116 0.61 -19.77 -6.48
CA ILE A 116 0.99 -20.83 -5.53
C ILE A 116 0.86 -22.19 -6.23
N PRO A 117 1.95 -22.96 -6.40
CA PRO A 117 1.91 -24.26 -7.04
C PRO A 117 1.17 -25.29 -6.18
N SER A 118 0.49 -26.27 -6.82
CA SER A 118 -0.27 -27.33 -6.14
C SER A 118 -1.23 -26.81 -5.05
N PRO A 119 -2.14 -25.87 -5.36
CA PRO A 119 -2.93 -25.14 -4.36
C PRO A 119 -3.84 -26.06 -3.53
N ALA A 120 -4.38 -27.14 -4.14
CA ALA A 120 -5.23 -28.11 -3.44
C ALA A 120 -4.52 -28.84 -2.27
N GLU A 121 -3.23 -29.11 -2.43
CA GLU A 121 -2.40 -29.70 -1.38
C GLU A 121 -1.93 -28.64 -0.40
N ARG A 122 -1.44 -27.51 -0.91
CA ARG A 122 -0.87 -26.43 -0.12
C ARG A 122 -1.89 -25.63 0.68
N SER A 123 -3.16 -25.67 0.34
CA SER A 123 -4.22 -25.10 1.18
C SER A 123 -4.30 -25.76 2.57
N LYS A 124 -3.83 -27.00 2.70
CA LYS A 124 -3.81 -27.77 3.95
C LYS A 124 -2.54 -27.58 4.77
N VAL A 125 -1.59 -26.80 4.29
CA VAL A 125 -0.26 -26.58 4.87
C VAL A 125 -0.26 -25.33 5.75
N TYR A 126 0.55 -25.30 6.77
CA TYR A 126 0.69 -24.18 7.70
C TYR A 126 1.66 -23.12 7.17
N PRO A 127 1.50 -21.83 7.57
CA PRO A 127 2.35 -20.74 7.09
C PRO A 127 3.86 -20.98 7.25
N HIS A 128 4.30 -21.55 8.36
CA HIS A 128 5.72 -21.82 8.63
C HIS A 128 6.37 -22.83 7.68
N GLN A 129 5.58 -23.55 6.89
CA GLN A 129 6.05 -24.48 5.87
C GLN A 129 6.24 -23.84 4.49
N PHE A 130 5.96 -22.52 4.38
CA PHE A 130 6.13 -21.72 3.17
C PHE A 130 7.39 -20.86 3.24
N SER A 131 8.03 -20.61 2.09
CA SER A 131 9.06 -19.56 2.00
C SER A 131 8.45 -18.18 2.17
N GLY A 132 9.25 -17.16 2.50
CA GLY A 132 8.78 -15.79 2.68
C GLY A 132 8.00 -15.26 1.47
N GLY A 133 8.48 -15.49 0.26
CA GLY A 133 7.77 -15.11 -0.97
C GLY A 133 6.44 -15.85 -1.17
N MET A 134 6.36 -17.11 -0.71
CA MET A 134 5.09 -17.84 -0.73
C MET A 134 4.13 -17.35 0.34
N GLN A 135 4.61 -17.02 1.53
CA GLN A 135 3.79 -16.39 2.59
C GLN A 135 3.21 -15.05 2.11
N GLN A 136 4.02 -14.25 1.42
CA GLN A 136 3.55 -13.00 0.82
C GLN A 136 2.44 -13.25 -0.22
N ARG A 137 2.58 -14.26 -1.08
CA ARG A 137 1.52 -14.66 -2.02
C ARG A 137 0.25 -15.08 -1.31
N VAL A 138 0.35 -15.75 -0.15
CA VAL A 138 -0.81 -16.11 0.67
C VAL A 138 -1.52 -14.88 1.22
N ILE A 139 -0.79 -13.89 1.71
CA ILE A 139 -1.40 -12.63 2.18
C ILE A 139 -2.11 -11.90 1.04
N ILE A 140 -1.47 -11.86 -0.14
CA ILE A 140 -2.11 -11.31 -1.35
C ILE A 140 -3.38 -12.11 -1.69
N ALA A 141 -3.33 -13.45 -1.60
CA ALA A 141 -4.50 -14.30 -1.83
C ALA A 141 -5.64 -13.99 -0.84
N ILE A 142 -5.35 -13.83 0.45
CA ILE A 142 -6.33 -13.41 1.46
C ILE A 142 -6.92 -12.05 1.10
N ALA A 143 -6.09 -11.06 0.78
CA ALA A 143 -6.55 -9.72 0.41
C ALA A 143 -7.43 -9.72 -0.84
N LEU A 144 -7.16 -10.59 -1.82
CA LEU A 144 -7.88 -10.68 -3.09
C LEU A 144 -9.08 -11.63 -3.07
N SER A 145 -9.26 -12.40 -2.02
CA SER A 145 -10.29 -13.46 -1.94
C SER A 145 -11.70 -12.93 -2.21
N CYS A 146 -11.98 -11.71 -1.79
CA CYS A 146 -13.26 -11.03 -1.95
C CYS A 146 -13.31 -10.07 -3.15
N GLU A 147 -12.30 -10.03 -4.01
CA GLU A 147 -12.21 -9.15 -5.20
C GLU A 147 -12.39 -7.66 -4.86
N PRO A 148 -11.54 -7.09 -4.02
CA PRO A 148 -11.67 -5.72 -3.58
C PRO A 148 -11.49 -4.73 -4.74
N ARG A 149 -12.17 -3.58 -4.65
CA ARG A 149 -11.99 -2.48 -5.60
C ARG A 149 -10.73 -1.66 -5.33
N LEU A 150 -10.29 -1.63 -4.08
CA LEU A 150 -9.08 -0.93 -3.65
C LEU A 150 -8.20 -1.87 -2.83
N LEU A 151 -6.94 -2.00 -3.24
CA LEU A 151 -5.89 -2.71 -2.53
C LEU A 151 -4.86 -1.71 -2.01
N LEU A 152 -4.69 -1.66 -0.70
CA LEU A 152 -3.66 -0.88 -0.01
C LEU A 152 -2.47 -1.80 0.27
N ALA A 153 -1.33 -1.54 -0.34
CA ALA A 153 -0.13 -2.37 -0.19
C ALA A 153 0.95 -1.59 0.56
N ASP A 154 1.17 -1.92 1.83
CA ASP A 154 2.17 -1.30 2.69
C ASP A 154 3.47 -2.09 2.63
N GLU A 155 4.43 -1.62 1.85
CA GLU A 155 5.73 -2.23 1.61
C GLU A 155 5.65 -3.75 1.30
N PRO A 156 4.87 -4.17 0.31
CA PRO A 156 4.53 -5.58 0.09
C PRO A 156 5.70 -6.47 -0.32
N THR A 157 6.88 -5.88 -0.56
CA THR A 157 8.08 -6.58 -1.01
C THR A 157 9.25 -6.46 -0.04
N THR A 158 9.05 -5.86 1.14
CA THR A 158 10.10 -5.74 2.17
C THR A 158 10.55 -7.11 2.64
N ALA A 159 11.85 -7.29 2.86
CA ALA A 159 12.51 -8.53 3.25
C ALA A 159 12.44 -9.70 2.22
N LEU A 160 12.07 -9.43 0.97
CA LEU A 160 12.13 -10.39 -0.12
C LEU A 160 13.37 -10.15 -1.00
N ASP A 161 13.87 -11.21 -1.62
CA ASP A 161 14.92 -11.06 -2.63
C ASP A 161 14.40 -10.37 -3.90
N VAL A 162 15.32 -9.77 -4.68
CA VAL A 162 14.98 -8.94 -5.85
C VAL A 162 14.13 -9.68 -6.88
N THR A 163 14.38 -10.98 -7.08
CA THR A 163 13.63 -11.81 -8.03
C THR A 163 12.18 -11.99 -7.57
N ILE A 164 11.97 -12.30 -6.30
CA ILE A 164 10.63 -12.44 -5.72
C ILE A 164 9.92 -11.09 -5.67
N GLN A 165 10.64 -9.99 -5.37
CA GLN A 165 10.06 -8.63 -5.45
C GLN A 165 9.47 -8.35 -6.83
N ALA A 166 10.23 -8.59 -7.91
CA ALA A 166 9.75 -8.41 -9.27
C ALA A 166 8.49 -9.25 -9.54
N GLN A 167 8.50 -10.54 -9.17
CA GLN A 167 7.35 -11.41 -9.34
C GLN A 167 6.08 -10.95 -8.58
N ILE A 168 6.23 -10.39 -7.38
CA ILE A 168 5.11 -9.83 -6.61
C ILE A 168 4.58 -8.57 -7.28
N MET A 169 5.46 -7.70 -7.78
CA MET A 169 5.04 -6.50 -8.49
C MET A 169 4.33 -6.82 -9.80
N ASP A 170 4.84 -7.78 -10.58
CA ASP A 170 4.16 -8.29 -11.80
C ASP A 170 2.77 -8.85 -11.49
N LEU A 171 2.65 -9.60 -10.38
CA LEU A 171 1.37 -10.12 -9.90
C LEU A 171 0.39 -8.97 -9.58
N LEU A 172 0.81 -7.94 -8.84
CA LEU A 172 -0.02 -6.79 -8.53
C LEU A 172 -0.42 -6.01 -9.80
N ALA A 173 0.50 -5.80 -10.73
CA ALA A 173 0.21 -5.16 -12.01
C ALA A 173 -0.78 -5.99 -12.86
N LYS A 174 -0.66 -7.31 -12.86
CA LYS A 174 -1.62 -8.22 -13.51
C LYS A 174 -3.02 -8.07 -12.91
N ILE A 175 -3.13 -8.07 -11.58
CA ILE A 175 -4.41 -7.91 -10.86
C ILE A 175 -5.07 -6.57 -11.21
N ASN A 176 -4.30 -5.48 -11.21
CA ASN A 176 -4.81 -4.17 -11.59
C ASN A 176 -5.39 -4.18 -13.02
N ARG A 177 -4.64 -4.73 -14.00
CA ARG A 177 -5.07 -4.77 -15.42
C ARG A 177 -6.26 -5.70 -15.66
N GLU A 178 -6.27 -6.89 -15.07
CA GLU A 178 -7.26 -7.93 -15.39
C GLU A 178 -8.56 -7.78 -14.58
N ARG A 179 -8.47 -7.24 -13.33
CA ARG A 179 -9.62 -7.14 -12.41
C ARG A 179 -10.08 -5.71 -12.18
N GLY A 180 -9.33 -4.71 -12.66
CA GLY A 180 -9.64 -3.30 -12.43
C GLY A 180 -9.51 -2.87 -10.96
N THR A 181 -8.83 -3.67 -10.12
CA THR A 181 -8.54 -3.31 -8.73
C THR A 181 -7.58 -2.13 -8.70
N SER A 182 -7.98 -1.01 -8.12
CA SER A 182 -7.07 0.12 -7.88
C SER A 182 -6.06 -0.25 -6.81
N ILE A 183 -4.78 0.12 -6.98
CA ILE A 183 -3.72 -0.22 -6.03
C ILE A 183 -3.06 1.06 -5.52
N VAL A 184 -2.99 1.22 -4.21
CA VAL A 184 -2.14 2.21 -3.55
C VAL A 184 -0.92 1.50 -2.98
N LEU A 185 0.23 1.73 -3.61
CA LEU A 185 1.50 1.13 -3.21
C LEU A 185 2.28 2.09 -2.32
N VAL A 186 2.58 1.68 -1.10
CA VAL A 186 3.53 2.34 -0.21
C VAL A 186 4.86 1.61 -0.30
N THR A 187 5.92 2.32 -0.63
CA THR A 187 7.28 1.80 -0.68
C THR A 187 8.31 2.92 -0.51
N HIS A 188 9.51 2.58 -0.13
CA HIS A 188 10.68 3.46 -0.18
C HIS A 188 11.52 3.25 -1.45
N ASN A 189 11.18 2.28 -2.29
CA ASN A 189 11.89 1.97 -3.54
C ASN A 189 11.26 2.71 -4.72
N LEU A 190 11.86 3.85 -5.09
CA LEU A 190 11.42 4.66 -6.23
C LEU A 190 11.56 3.94 -7.58
N GLY A 191 12.50 3.00 -7.71
CA GLY A 191 12.66 2.21 -8.93
C GLY A 191 11.43 1.36 -9.22
N LEU A 192 10.87 0.70 -8.20
CA LEU A 192 9.62 -0.06 -8.33
C LEU A 192 8.44 0.85 -8.70
N VAL A 193 8.37 2.05 -8.09
CA VAL A 193 7.29 2.99 -8.39
C VAL A 193 7.37 3.47 -9.82
N ALA A 194 8.57 3.75 -10.32
CA ALA A 194 8.79 4.18 -11.70
C ALA A 194 8.33 3.15 -12.73
N GLU A 195 8.42 1.88 -12.40
CA GLU A 195 8.08 0.77 -13.30
C GLU A 195 6.59 0.40 -13.27
N PHE A 196 5.94 0.52 -12.10
CA PHE A 196 4.61 -0.05 -11.88
C PHE A 196 3.49 0.96 -11.61
N CYS A 197 3.79 2.23 -11.36
CA CYS A 197 2.80 3.23 -11.00
C CYS A 197 2.61 4.28 -12.09
N GLU A 198 1.38 4.77 -12.24
CA GLU A 198 1.06 5.90 -13.13
C GLU A 198 1.26 7.25 -12.42
N ASN A 199 0.96 7.30 -11.14
CA ASN A 199 1.03 8.51 -10.32
C ASN A 199 1.88 8.28 -9.07
N ILE A 200 2.51 9.34 -8.60
CA ILE A 200 3.34 9.33 -7.39
C ILE A 200 2.94 10.44 -6.42
N ILE A 201 2.99 10.11 -5.15
CA ILE A 201 2.87 11.06 -4.04
C ILE A 201 4.13 10.93 -3.19
N VAL A 202 4.91 11.99 -3.08
CA VAL A 202 6.13 12.06 -2.27
C VAL A 202 5.81 12.67 -0.92
N MET A 203 6.03 11.92 0.15
CA MET A 203 5.73 12.32 1.53
C MET A 203 6.98 12.52 2.35
N TYR A 204 7.00 13.57 3.16
CA TYR A 204 8.05 13.86 4.13
C TYR A 204 7.46 14.42 5.41
N ALA A 205 7.81 13.83 6.55
CA ALA A 205 7.39 14.30 7.88
C ALA A 205 5.87 14.61 7.99
N GLY A 206 5.03 13.73 7.46
CA GLY A 206 3.56 13.87 7.50
C GLY A 206 2.96 14.76 6.41
N TRP A 207 3.76 15.39 5.58
CA TRP A 207 3.30 16.27 4.50
C TRP A 207 3.50 15.65 3.12
N VAL A 208 2.59 15.95 2.20
CA VAL A 208 2.81 15.71 0.77
C VAL A 208 3.70 16.84 0.25
N MET A 209 4.89 16.51 -0.21
CA MET A 209 5.85 17.49 -0.74
C MET A 209 5.64 17.70 -2.23
N GLU A 210 5.32 16.63 -2.95
CA GLU A 210 5.08 16.66 -4.38
C GLU A 210 4.13 15.54 -4.79
N ARG A 211 3.25 15.81 -5.78
CA ARG A 211 2.35 14.84 -6.39
C ARG A 211 2.23 15.11 -7.88
N GLY A 212 2.27 14.09 -8.71
CA GLY A 212 2.09 14.20 -10.16
C GLY A 212 2.10 12.84 -10.84
N SER A 213 2.12 12.84 -12.16
CA SER A 213 2.40 11.63 -12.92
C SER A 213 3.83 11.15 -12.65
N ILE A 214 4.05 9.85 -12.82
CA ILE A 214 5.39 9.28 -12.57
C ILE A 214 6.45 9.89 -13.49
N ASP A 215 6.10 10.07 -14.76
CA ASP A 215 7.01 10.63 -15.78
C ASP A 215 7.43 12.06 -15.42
N GLU A 216 6.47 12.92 -15.05
CA GLU A 216 6.77 14.31 -14.67
C GLU A 216 7.66 14.40 -13.44
N VAL A 217 7.33 13.65 -12.39
CA VAL A 217 8.05 13.74 -11.11
C VAL A 217 9.46 13.13 -11.19
N ILE A 218 9.66 12.09 -12.02
CA ILE A 218 10.98 11.46 -12.17
C ILE A 218 11.88 12.27 -13.11
N THR A 219 11.32 12.81 -14.21
CA THR A 219 12.14 13.52 -15.22
C THR A 219 12.45 14.96 -14.81
N ASP A 220 11.52 15.61 -14.13
CA ASP A 220 11.62 17.03 -13.74
C ASP A 220 11.10 17.27 -12.31
N PRO A 221 11.75 16.68 -11.27
CA PRO A 221 11.33 16.85 -9.87
C PRO A 221 11.35 18.32 -9.47
N LYS A 222 10.27 18.82 -8.87
CA LYS A 222 10.15 20.21 -8.46
C LYS A 222 10.59 20.42 -7.00
N HIS A 223 10.20 19.52 -6.10
CA HIS A 223 10.59 19.66 -4.71
C HIS A 223 12.04 19.19 -4.47
N PRO A 224 12.89 19.97 -3.78
CA PRO A 224 14.28 19.58 -3.50
C PRO A 224 14.45 18.23 -2.78
N TYR A 225 13.47 17.83 -1.97
CA TYR A 225 13.45 16.51 -1.36
C TYR A 225 13.24 15.38 -2.38
N THR A 226 12.32 15.56 -3.34
CA THR A 226 12.10 14.61 -4.44
C THR A 226 13.36 14.46 -5.29
N GLU A 227 14.00 15.58 -5.62
CA GLU A 227 15.28 15.59 -6.34
C GLU A 227 16.36 14.84 -5.56
N GLY A 228 16.45 15.06 -4.24
CA GLY A 228 17.39 14.35 -3.37
C GLY A 228 17.14 12.84 -3.34
N LEU A 229 15.87 12.40 -3.26
CA LEU A 229 15.52 10.97 -3.32
C LEU A 229 15.92 10.33 -4.65
N LEU A 230 15.69 11.02 -5.77
CA LEU A 230 16.05 10.52 -7.11
C LEU A 230 17.57 10.47 -7.32
N ARG A 231 18.33 11.39 -6.72
CA ARG A 231 19.81 11.35 -6.73
C ARG A 231 20.39 10.18 -5.93
N CYS A 232 19.64 9.63 -4.97
CA CYS A 232 20.04 8.46 -4.21
C CYS A 232 19.82 7.14 -4.97
N LEU A 233 19.11 7.14 -6.11
CA LEU A 233 18.92 5.93 -6.90
C LEU A 233 20.23 5.57 -7.65
N PRO A 234 20.63 4.30 -7.59
CA PRO A 234 21.76 3.84 -8.40
C PRO A 234 21.39 3.92 -9.87
N ARG A 235 22.09 4.76 -10.63
CA ARG A 235 21.97 4.81 -12.08
C ARG A 235 22.87 3.75 -12.70
N ILE A 236 22.34 3.00 -13.65
CA ILE A 236 23.14 2.10 -14.51
C ILE A 236 23.87 2.99 -15.51
N SER A 237 24.92 3.66 -15.05
CA SER A 237 25.82 4.42 -15.91
C SER A 237 27.19 3.72 -15.95
N GLU A 238 27.90 3.83 -17.06
CA GLU A 238 29.23 3.26 -17.23
C GLU A 238 30.27 3.83 -16.25
N LYS A 239 29.98 4.99 -15.64
CA LYS A 239 30.82 5.60 -14.59
C LYS A 239 30.15 5.38 -13.23
N ARG A 240 30.89 4.83 -12.27
CA ARG A 240 30.50 4.76 -10.84
C ARG A 240 30.34 6.19 -10.30
N GLU A 241 29.17 6.78 -10.47
CA GLU A 241 28.81 8.02 -9.76
C GLU A 241 28.64 7.73 -8.28
N LYS A 242 29.20 8.60 -7.44
CA LYS A 242 29.01 8.51 -5.98
C LYS A 242 27.56 8.80 -5.66
N ILE A 243 26.94 7.91 -4.91
CA ILE A 243 25.59 8.17 -4.35
C ILE A 243 25.72 9.38 -3.41
N HIS A 244 24.88 10.39 -3.62
CA HIS A 244 24.78 11.57 -2.78
C HIS A 244 23.58 11.43 -1.85
N PRO A 245 23.76 10.94 -0.61
CA PRO A 245 22.66 10.84 0.33
C PRO A 245 22.15 12.22 0.73
N ILE A 246 20.86 12.32 1.03
CA ILE A 246 20.27 13.53 1.60
C ILE A 246 20.88 13.74 2.99
N PRO A 247 21.57 14.87 3.27
CA PRO A 247 22.22 15.08 4.55
C PRO A 247 21.24 15.22 5.71
N GLY A 248 21.69 14.89 6.93
CA GLY A 248 20.91 15.04 8.16
C GLY A 248 19.87 13.94 8.38
N LEU A 249 19.07 14.09 9.43
CA LEU A 249 18.03 13.15 9.85
C LEU A 249 16.64 13.74 9.58
N VAL A 250 15.65 12.85 9.43
CA VAL A 250 14.23 13.25 9.41
C VAL A 250 13.90 13.86 10.78
N PRO A 251 13.25 15.03 10.85
CA PRO A 251 12.89 15.65 12.11
C PRO A 251 11.88 14.81 12.88
N ASP A 252 11.91 14.95 14.20
CA ASP A 252 10.89 14.36 15.06
C ASP A 252 9.53 14.98 14.73
N LEU A 253 8.54 14.15 14.46
CA LEU A 253 7.16 14.58 14.15
C LEU A 253 6.50 15.34 15.31
N ALA A 254 6.95 15.11 16.54
CA ALA A 254 6.47 15.84 17.72
C ALA A 254 7.04 17.27 17.83
N SER A 255 8.15 17.56 17.12
CA SER A 255 8.87 18.85 17.17
C SER A 255 9.32 19.27 15.77
N LEU A 256 8.38 19.41 14.86
CA LEU A 256 8.68 19.86 13.49
C LEU A 256 9.23 21.30 13.50
N PRO A 257 10.21 21.60 12.64
CA PRO A 257 10.65 22.98 12.43
C PRO A 257 9.49 23.83 11.90
N PRO A 258 9.47 25.14 12.19
CA PRO A 258 8.50 26.05 11.58
C PRO A 258 8.65 26.07 10.06
N GLY A 259 7.57 26.37 9.36
CA GLY A 259 7.54 26.48 7.89
C GLY A 259 7.67 25.15 7.17
N CYS A 260 8.73 24.99 6.39
CA CYS A 260 8.98 23.76 5.64
C CYS A 260 9.68 22.72 6.52
N PRO A 261 9.10 21.52 6.73
CA PRO A 261 9.73 20.47 7.54
C PRO A 261 11.04 19.97 6.94
N PHE A 262 11.27 20.16 5.64
CA PHE A 262 12.51 19.81 4.96
C PHE A 262 13.57 20.92 5.03
N SER A 263 13.24 22.13 5.51
CA SER A 263 14.16 23.29 5.53
C SER A 263 15.53 23.00 6.18
N PRO A 264 15.66 22.17 7.23
CA PRO A 264 16.98 21.89 7.81
C PRO A 264 17.92 21.06 6.91
N ARG A 265 17.36 20.36 5.94
CA ARG A 265 18.10 19.47 5.01
C ARG A 265 18.10 19.97 3.56
N CYS A 266 17.41 21.08 3.30
CA CYS A 266 17.22 21.62 1.96
C CYS A 266 18.46 22.42 1.52
N GLU A 267 19.07 22.02 0.39
CA GLU A 267 20.20 22.75 -0.21
C GLU A 267 19.78 24.12 -0.78
N ARG A 268 18.48 24.31 -1.06
CA ARG A 268 17.92 25.55 -1.61
C ARG A 268 17.04 26.28 -0.59
N VAL A 269 17.34 26.12 0.71
CA VAL A 269 16.54 26.76 1.76
C VAL A 269 16.66 28.29 1.69
N MET A 270 15.50 28.95 1.78
CA MET A 270 15.38 30.41 1.88
C MET A 270 14.97 30.81 3.31
N PRO A 271 15.19 32.06 3.75
CA PRO A 271 14.73 32.52 5.07
C PRO A 271 13.24 32.24 5.32
N GLU A 272 12.39 32.49 4.33
CA GLU A 272 10.93 32.31 4.37
C GLU A 272 10.53 30.84 4.59
N CYS A 273 11.36 29.89 4.18
CA CYS A 273 11.14 28.46 4.45
C CYS A 273 11.21 28.09 5.93
N ARG A 274 11.77 28.95 6.78
CA ARG A 274 11.95 28.78 8.22
C ARG A 274 10.99 29.63 9.05
N GLU A 275 10.17 30.42 8.41
CA GLU A 275 9.16 31.22 9.10
C GLU A 275 7.94 30.37 9.45
N ASP A 276 7.25 30.74 10.52
CA ASP A 276 6.03 30.06 10.95
C ASP A 276 4.82 30.45 10.09
N ASN A 277 5.03 30.43 8.77
CA ASN A 277 4.00 30.67 7.78
C ASN A 277 3.63 29.35 7.09
N PRO A 278 2.33 29.07 6.91
CA PRO A 278 1.91 27.85 6.23
C PRO A 278 2.34 27.90 4.76
N ILE A 279 3.20 26.97 4.37
CA ILE A 279 3.53 26.80 2.95
C ILE A 279 2.36 26.12 2.26
N THR A 280 1.75 26.80 1.31
CA THR A 280 0.63 26.30 0.52
C THR A 280 1.09 25.40 -0.60
N TYR A 281 0.16 24.61 -1.14
CA TYR A 281 0.41 23.87 -2.37
C TYR A 281 0.27 24.78 -3.58
N THR A 282 1.26 24.72 -4.46
CA THR A 282 1.18 25.34 -5.78
C THR A 282 0.77 24.26 -6.78
N GLU A 283 -0.29 24.52 -7.52
CA GLU A 283 -0.72 23.69 -8.63
C GLU A 283 0.03 24.12 -9.90
N LEU A 284 0.71 23.18 -10.52
CA LEU A 284 1.41 23.32 -11.77
C LEU A 284 0.60 22.69 -12.92
N ASP A 285 1.07 22.88 -14.14
CA ASP A 285 0.44 22.27 -15.32
C ASP A 285 0.24 20.76 -15.14
N GLY A 286 -0.84 20.22 -15.71
CA GLY A 286 -1.18 18.81 -15.60
C GLY A 286 -1.79 18.35 -14.28
N GLY A 287 -2.12 19.26 -13.34
CA GLY A 287 -2.67 18.95 -12.02
C GLY A 287 -1.61 18.47 -11.02
N ARG A 288 -0.34 18.70 -11.33
CA ARG A 288 0.79 18.44 -10.45
C ARG A 288 0.78 19.40 -9.27
N LEU A 289 1.03 18.90 -8.07
CA LEU A 289 1.09 19.71 -6.86
C LEU A 289 2.49 19.69 -6.26
N VAL A 290 2.97 20.85 -5.84
CA VAL A 290 4.24 21.00 -5.12
C VAL A 290 4.05 21.89 -3.90
N ARG A 291 4.65 21.51 -2.77
CA ARG A 291 4.66 22.29 -1.53
C ARG A 291 6.05 22.89 -1.33
N CYS A 292 6.36 23.92 -2.10
CA CYS A 292 7.67 24.57 -2.11
C CYS A 292 7.55 26.05 -2.49
N LEU A 293 8.27 26.93 -1.78
CA LEU A 293 8.29 28.38 -2.06
C LEU A 293 9.13 28.76 -3.29
N LEU A 294 9.75 27.80 -3.96
CA LEU A 294 10.44 28.03 -5.25
C LEU A 294 9.44 28.19 -6.42
N TYR A 295 8.16 27.92 -6.20
CA TYR A 295 7.11 27.95 -7.21
C TYR A 295 5.90 28.76 -6.78
#